data_c34e2e2f6b10558feea87aca3c630bf2
#
_entry.id   c34e2e2f6b10558feea87aca3c630bf2
#
_cell.length_a   1.000
_cell.length_b   1.000
_cell.length_c   1.000
_cell.angle_alpha   90.00
_cell.angle_beta   90.00
_cell.angle_gamma   90.00
#
_symmetry.space_group_name_H-M   'P 1'
#
loop_
_entity.id
_entity.type
_entity.pdbx_description
1 polymer ?
#
loop_
_entity_poly.entity_id
_entity_poly.type
_entity_poly.pdbx_seq_one_letter_code
_entity_poly.pdbx_strand_id
1 'polypeptide(L)'
;MTKDEKYISRCLQLARNGLCTTAPNPMVGAVIVRKDTIIGEGYHIRCGESHAEVNAIRSVKDESLLKESTLYVSLEPCSHYGKTPPCADLIIEKGIPKVVVGCMDPFSLVAGRGIDKLRQAGIEVTVGVLEEECRRLIKHFIIFNTQRRPYITLKWAESADGFIDINRTEGKPIVLSSPLTGMVVHKKRAEHDAILVGRRTALLDNPSLTTRNWYGKNPVRLVIDKDLTLPSHLSLFNEEAPTYIFTQKEPLHSDAGFVRLNFGCDILPQIMEFLYEKKLQSLLVEGGSMLLQSFIDSDLWDEAYIEQSPIFLKEGVAAPDRKSVV
;
A
#
# COMPACT_ATOMS: atom_id res chain seq x y z
N MET A 1 -24.05 -9.37 -13.28
CA MET A 1 -23.45 -8.03 -13.08
C MET A 1 -24.50 -7.01 -13.48
N THR A 2 -24.92 -6.21 -12.52
CA THR A 2 -25.87 -5.12 -12.76
C THR A 2 -25.22 -3.99 -13.56
N LYS A 3 -26.01 -3.01 -14.00
CA LYS A 3 -25.51 -1.83 -14.68
C LYS A 3 -24.53 -1.03 -13.80
N ASP A 4 -24.88 -0.82 -12.54
CA ASP A 4 -24.04 -0.05 -11.61
C ASP A 4 -22.74 -0.78 -11.29
N GLU A 5 -22.78 -2.10 -11.08
CA GLU A 5 -21.57 -2.92 -10.91
C GLU A 5 -20.62 -2.83 -12.13
N LYS A 6 -21.17 -2.78 -13.36
CA LYS A 6 -20.37 -2.63 -14.58
C LYS A 6 -19.54 -1.34 -14.55
N TYR A 7 -20.15 -0.21 -14.16
CA TYR A 7 -19.46 1.08 -14.18
C TYR A 7 -18.55 1.27 -12.96
N ILE A 8 -18.92 0.77 -11.79
CA ILE A 8 -17.99 0.74 -10.64
C ILE A 8 -16.79 -0.18 -10.93
N SER A 9 -16.98 -1.33 -11.61
CA SER A 9 -15.86 -2.16 -12.06
C SER A 9 -14.92 -1.38 -13.01
N ARG A 10 -15.47 -0.51 -13.87
CA ARG A 10 -14.64 0.38 -14.71
C ARG A 10 -13.89 1.42 -13.87
N CYS A 11 -14.54 2.01 -12.85
CA CYS A 11 -13.85 2.90 -11.90
C CYS A 11 -12.67 2.19 -11.23
N LEU A 12 -12.83 0.93 -10.80
CA LEU A 12 -11.75 0.13 -10.21
C LEU A 12 -10.59 -0.13 -11.18
N GLN A 13 -10.88 -0.38 -12.46
CA GLN A 13 -9.84 -0.54 -13.49
C GLN A 13 -9.03 0.75 -13.66
N LEU A 14 -9.71 1.89 -13.74
CA LEU A 14 -9.07 3.21 -13.87
C LEU A 14 -8.23 3.54 -12.64
N ALA A 15 -8.77 3.32 -11.45
CA ALA A 15 -8.11 3.61 -10.18
C ALA A 15 -6.75 2.90 -10.02
N ARG A 16 -6.62 1.67 -10.54
CA ARG A 16 -5.35 0.89 -10.52
C ARG A 16 -4.19 1.58 -11.24
N ASN A 17 -4.46 2.49 -12.18
CA ASN A 17 -3.42 3.27 -12.85
C ASN A 17 -2.72 4.26 -11.90
N GLY A 18 -3.34 4.58 -10.74
CA GLY A 18 -2.75 5.39 -9.68
C GLY A 18 -1.82 4.62 -8.73
N LEU A 19 -1.64 3.31 -8.94
CA LEU A 19 -0.75 2.50 -8.12
C LEU A 19 0.67 3.09 -8.12
N CYS A 20 1.31 3.14 -6.97
CA CYS A 20 2.64 3.70 -6.72
C CYS A 20 2.77 5.24 -6.81
N THR A 21 1.71 5.98 -7.19
CA THR A 21 1.78 7.44 -7.37
C THR A 21 0.84 8.23 -6.47
N THR A 22 -0.26 7.63 -6.03
CA THR A 22 -1.29 8.32 -5.26
C THR A 22 -1.00 8.40 -3.76
N ALA A 23 -0.21 7.49 -3.19
CA ALA A 23 0.07 7.51 -1.75
C ALA A 23 0.65 8.88 -1.30
N PRO A 24 0.18 9.43 -0.16
CA PRO A 24 -0.71 8.83 0.84
C PRO A 24 -2.22 8.94 0.54
N ASN A 25 -2.64 9.45 -0.62
CA ASN A 25 -4.04 9.48 -1.03
C ASN A 25 -4.48 8.09 -1.54
N PRO A 26 -5.79 7.76 -1.45
CA PRO A 26 -6.29 6.50 -1.98
C PRO A 26 -6.31 6.48 -3.51
N MET A 27 -6.25 5.28 -4.09
CA MET A 27 -6.53 5.06 -5.50
C MET A 27 -8.03 5.19 -5.76
N VAL A 28 -8.43 6.17 -6.57
CA VAL A 28 -9.83 6.43 -6.91
C VAL A 28 -9.99 6.52 -8.41
N GLY A 29 -11.08 5.97 -8.92
CA GLY A 29 -11.51 6.10 -10.32
C GLY A 29 -12.95 6.58 -10.40
N ALA A 30 -13.25 7.33 -11.44
CA ALA A 30 -14.56 7.88 -11.70
C ALA A 30 -14.95 7.76 -13.17
N VAL A 31 -16.24 7.53 -13.42
CA VAL A 31 -16.82 7.37 -14.77
C VAL A 31 -18.13 8.15 -14.85
N ILE A 32 -18.33 8.90 -15.92
CA ILE A 32 -19.57 9.64 -16.20
C ILE A 32 -20.29 8.95 -17.34
N VAL A 33 -21.55 8.61 -17.07
CA VAL A 33 -22.40 7.84 -18.00
C VAL A 33 -23.67 8.58 -18.33
N ARG A 34 -23.99 8.67 -19.63
CA ARG A 34 -25.26 9.18 -20.15
C ARG A 34 -25.85 8.16 -21.14
N LYS A 35 -27.12 7.75 -20.92
CA LYS A 35 -27.83 6.78 -21.78
C LYS A 35 -26.97 5.55 -22.11
N ASP A 36 -26.41 4.92 -21.08
CA ASP A 36 -25.52 3.73 -21.15
C ASP A 36 -24.20 3.91 -21.91
N THR A 37 -23.86 5.14 -22.28
CA THR A 37 -22.59 5.51 -22.91
C THR A 37 -21.71 6.24 -21.93
N ILE A 38 -20.45 5.80 -21.80
CA ILE A 38 -19.42 6.53 -21.04
C ILE A 38 -19.06 7.78 -21.85
N ILE A 39 -19.22 8.96 -21.23
CA ILE A 39 -18.89 10.26 -21.83
C ILE A 39 -17.69 10.93 -21.18
N GLY A 40 -17.25 10.45 -20.00
CA GLY A 40 -16.06 10.91 -19.31
C GLY A 40 -15.51 9.86 -18.37
N GLU A 41 -14.18 9.84 -18.23
CA GLU A 41 -13.45 8.93 -17.36
C GLU A 41 -12.27 9.64 -16.70
N GLY A 42 -11.96 9.28 -15.48
CA GLY A 42 -10.80 9.81 -14.76
C GLY A 42 -10.39 8.93 -13.60
N TYR A 43 -9.16 9.14 -13.14
CA TYR A 43 -8.65 8.54 -11.92
C TYR A 43 -7.73 9.53 -11.22
N HIS A 44 -7.47 9.32 -9.94
CA HIS A 44 -6.48 10.09 -9.20
C HIS A 44 -5.08 9.67 -9.66
N ILE A 45 -4.37 10.56 -10.34
CA ILE A 45 -3.10 10.24 -11.02
C ILE A 45 -1.95 10.25 -10.03
N ARG A 46 -1.86 11.30 -9.21
CA ARG A 46 -0.75 11.51 -8.27
C ARG A 46 -1.20 12.32 -7.05
N CYS A 47 -0.61 12.02 -5.89
CA CYS A 47 -0.84 12.80 -4.68
C CYS A 47 -0.58 14.31 -4.92
N GLY A 48 -1.55 15.13 -4.48
CA GLY A 48 -1.51 16.60 -4.65
C GLY A 48 -2.08 17.12 -5.97
N GLU A 49 -2.41 16.25 -6.91
CA GLU A 49 -3.10 16.58 -8.17
C GLU A 49 -4.62 16.41 -8.06
N SER A 50 -5.34 16.65 -9.18
CA SER A 50 -6.79 16.55 -9.25
C SER A 50 -7.31 15.16 -8.89
N HIS A 51 -8.44 15.11 -8.18
CA HIS A 51 -9.13 13.88 -7.85
C HIS A 51 -9.80 13.25 -9.08
N ALA A 52 -10.22 12.00 -8.96
CA ALA A 52 -10.79 11.21 -10.05
C ALA A 52 -12.02 11.86 -10.66
N GLU A 53 -12.90 12.41 -9.83
CA GLU A 53 -14.14 13.10 -10.23
C GLU A 53 -13.83 14.33 -11.08
N VAL A 54 -12.84 15.12 -10.67
CA VAL A 54 -12.40 16.32 -11.40
C VAL A 54 -11.85 15.90 -12.78
N ASN A 55 -11.05 14.85 -12.83
CA ASN A 55 -10.47 14.35 -14.08
C ASN A 55 -11.56 13.77 -14.99
N ALA A 56 -12.54 13.04 -14.43
CA ALA A 56 -13.67 12.51 -15.19
C ALA A 56 -14.54 13.63 -15.78
N ILE A 57 -14.88 14.66 -15.00
CA ILE A 57 -15.65 15.82 -15.46
C ILE A 57 -14.91 16.56 -16.56
N ARG A 58 -13.62 16.83 -16.40
CA ARG A 58 -12.78 17.52 -17.41
C ARG A 58 -12.63 16.74 -18.72
N SER A 59 -12.79 15.44 -18.69
CA SER A 59 -12.70 14.60 -19.89
C SER A 59 -13.97 14.63 -20.75
N VAL A 60 -15.08 15.15 -20.22
CA VAL A 60 -16.35 15.28 -20.95
C VAL A 60 -16.25 16.43 -21.97
N LYS A 61 -16.50 16.12 -23.25
CA LYS A 61 -16.37 17.09 -24.35
C LYS A 61 -17.47 18.15 -24.34
N ASP A 62 -18.67 17.77 -23.95
CA ASP A 62 -19.83 18.64 -23.87
C ASP A 62 -20.39 18.63 -22.46
N GLU A 63 -20.02 19.62 -21.66
CA GLU A 63 -20.43 19.73 -20.25
C GLU A 63 -21.93 19.83 -20.04
N SER A 64 -22.72 20.27 -21.07
CA SER A 64 -24.17 20.35 -20.97
C SER A 64 -24.81 18.98 -20.70
N LEU A 65 -24.14 17.91 -21.11
CA LEU A 65 -24.59 16.51 -20.93
C LEU A 65 -24.49 16.04 -19.47
N LEU A 66 -23.73 16.72 -18.62
CA LEU A 66 -23.56 16.36 -17.20
C LEU A 66 -24.90 16.39 -16.46
N LYS A 67 -25.80 17.30 -16.81
CA LYS A 67 -27.13 17.44 -16.19
C LYS A 67 -28.10 16.27 -16.48
N GLU A 68 -27.73 15.37 -17.39
CA GLU A 68 -28.50 14.19 -17.75
C GLU A 68 -27.68 12.89 -17.47
N SER A 69 -26.62 13.01 -16.71
CA SER A 69 -25.65 11.91 -16.52
C SER A 69 -25.64 11.34 -15.10
N THR A 70 -25.08 10.16 -14.95
CA THR A 70 -24.77 9.54 -13.67
C THR A 70 -23.24 9.52 -13.49
N LEU A 71 -22.75 10.00 -12.37
CA LEU A 71 -21.36 9.84 -11.95
C LEU A 71 -21.22 8.55 -11.14
N TYR A 72 -20.29 7.70 -11.53
CA TYR A 72 -19.83 6.53 -10.79
C TYR A 72 -18.45 6.82 -10.21
N VAL A 73 -18.22 6.50 -8.95
CA VAL A 73 -16.94 6.71 -8.27
C VAL A 73 -16.66 5.59 -7.28
N SER A 74 -15.43 5.11 -7.25
CA SER A 74 -15.06 3.95 -6.40
C SER A 74 -15.00 4.27 -4.90
N LEU A 75 -14.86 5.56 -4.53
CA LEU A 75 -14.79 6.04 -3.14
C LEU A 75 -15.67 7.27 -2.98
N GLU A 76 -16.22 7.49 -1.79
CA GLU A 76 -17.02 8.67 -1.44
C GLU A 76 -16.33 9.98 -1.88
N PRO A 77 -17.03 10.88 -2.60
CA PRO A 77 -16.50 12.20 -2.96
C PRO A 77 -16.20 13.04 -1.71
N CYS A 78 -15.01 13.64 -1.69
CA CYS A 78 -14.59 14.45 -0.56
C CYS A 78 -15.49 15.68 -0.34
N SER A 79 -15.69 16.06 0.95
CA SER A 79 -16.52 17.19 1.38
C SER A 79 -15.74 18.30 2.09
N HIS A 80 -14.47 18.09 2.40
CA HIS A 80 -13.64 19.07 3.11
C HIS A 80 -12.79 19.88 2.12
N TYR A 81 -12.58 21.15 2.47
CA TYR A 81 -11.68 22.04 1.75
C TYR A 81 -10.22 21.66 2.06
N GLY A 82 -9.51 21.26 1.01
CA GLY A 82 -8.07 21.03 1.05
C GLY A 82 -7.33 22.09 0.23
N LYS A 83 -6.40 21.67 -0.62
CA LYS A 83 -5.75 22.55 -1.61
C LYS A 83 -6.69 22.96 -2.75
N THR A 84 -7.74 22.18 -2.97
CA THR A 84 -8.77 22.38 -3.99
C THR A 84 -10.16 22.30 -3.35
N PRO A 85 -11.19 22.92 -3.98
CA PRO A 85 -12.58 22.75 -3.53
C PRO A 85 -12.98 21.27 -3.49
N PRO A 86 -13.89 20.87 -2.59
CA PRO A 86 -14.36 19.50 -2.46
C PRO A 86 -15.02 18.97 -3.75
N CYS A 87 -14.82 17.67 -4.05
CA CYS A 87 -15.45 17.04 -5.20
C CYS A 87 -16.98 17.05 -5.10
N ALA A 88 -17.56 16.94 -3.90
CA ALA A 88 -19.00 17.06 -3.70
C ALA A 88 -19.54 18.42 -4.18
N ASP A 89 -18.81 19.51 -3.93
CA ASP A 89 -19.22 20.87 -4.39
C ASP A 89 -19.17 20.97 -5.91
N LEU A 90 -18.12 20.43 -6.53
CA LEU A 90 -18.01 20.43 -7.99
C LEU A 90 -19.15 19.62 -8.65
N ILE A 91 -19.51 18.46 -8.08
CA ILE A 91 -20.62 17.63 -8.59
C ILE A 91 -21.94 18.41 -8.52
N ILE A 92 -22.20 19.12 -7.41
CA ILE A 92 -23.38 19.96 -7.22
C ILE A 92 -23.37 21.12 -8.24
N GLU A 93 -22.24 21.83 -8.37
CA GLU A 93 -22.07 22.95 -9.30
C GLU A 93 -22.36 22.53 -10.76
N LYS A 94 -21.87 21.36 -11.16
CA LYS A 94 -22.06 20.81 -12.50
C LYS A 94 -23.47 20.25 -12.73
N GLY A 95 -24.30 20.18 -11.71
CA GLY A 95 -25.69 19.74 -11.78
C GLY A 95 -25.85 18.27 -12.18
N ILE A 96 -24.94 17.40 -11.76
CA ILE A 96 -25.05 15.95 -11.99
C ILE A 96 -26.16 15.39 -11.11
N PRO A 97 -27.25 14.81 -11.66
CA PRO A 97 -28.45 14.48 -10.88
C PRO A 97 -28.32 13.16 -10.08
N LYS A 98 -27.35 12.30 -10.43
CA LYS A 98 -27.20 10.98 -9.80
C LYS A 98 -25.73 10.62 -9.60
N VAL A 99 -25.42 10.08 -8.41
CA VAL A 99 -24.07 9.59 -8.04
C VAL A 99 -24.19 8.16 -7.51
N VAL A 100 -23.33 7.29 -8.00
CA VAL A 100 -23.17 5.91 -7.52
C VAL A 100 -21.78 5.77 -6.92
N VAL A 101 -21.71 5.38 -5.65
CA VAL A 101 -20.49 5.28 -4.85
C VAL A 101 -20.18 3.82 -4.54
N GLY A 102 -18.93 3.41 -4.77
CA GLY A 102 -18.46 2.07 -4.44
C GLY A 102 -18.41 1.83 -2.93
N CYS A 103 -17.60 2.58 -2.22
CA CYS A 103 -17.52 2.50 -0.76
C CYS A 103 -17.44 3.88 -0.10
N MET A 104 -17.83 3.94 1.18
CA MET A 104 -17.68 5.13 2.02
C MET A 104 -16.21 5.36 2.37
N ASP A 105 -15.83 6.62 2.60
CA ASP A 105 -14.49 6.95 3.11
C ASP A 105 -14.35 6.41 4.55
N PRO A 106 -13.34 5.60 4.85
CA PRO A 106 -13.13 5.05 6.18
C PRO A 106 -12.67 6.09 7.21
N PHE A 107 -12.24 7.26 6.77
CA PHE A 107 -11.75 8.31 7.65
C PHE A 107 -12.94 8.99 8.38
N SER A 108 -13.01 8.81 9.70
CA SER A 108 -14.17 9.20 10.53
C SER A 108 -14.57 10.68 10.42
N LEU A 109 -13.63 11.58 10.06
CA LEU A 109 -13.90 13.00 9.85
C LEU A 109 -14.59 13.29 8.50
N VAL A 110 -14.63 12.31 7.59
CA VAL A 110 -15.18 12.45 6.23
C VAL A 110 -16.37 11.53 6.00
N ALA A 111 -16.38 10.38 6.67
CA ALA A 111 -17.35 9.29 6.49
C ALA A 111 -18.81 9.79 6.43
N GLY A 112 -19.43 9.62 5.27
CA GLY A 112 -20.81 10.01 5.01
C GLY A 112 -21.08 11.49 4.71
N ARG A 113 -20.15 12.40 5.02
CA ARG A 113 -20.39 13.85 4.85
C ARG A 113 -20.50 14.28 3.39
N GLY A 114 -19.72 13.64 2.51
CA GLY A 114 -19.81 13.89 1.06
C GLY A 114 -21.13 13.40 0.49
N ILE A 115 -21.56 12.22 0.89
CA ILE A 115 -22.83 11.59 0.53
C ILE A 115 -24.01 12.46 1.04
N ASP A 116 -23.98 12.88 2.31
CA ASP A 116 -25.04 13.69 2.91
C ASP A 116 -25.14 15.06 2.22
N LYS A 117 -24.02 15.68 1.90
CA LYS A 117 -23.98 16.95 1.16
C LYS A 117 -24.61 16.85 -0.22
N LEU A 118 -24.33 15.78 -0.96
CA LEU A 118 -24.95 15.50 -2.25
C LEU A 118 -26.46 15.29 -2.13
N ARG A 119 -26.91 14.49 -1.14
CA ARG A 119 -28.34 14.25 -0.88
C ARG A 119 -29.08 15.53 -0.49
N GLN A 120 -28.49 16.38 0.37
CA GLN A 120 -29.07 17.68 0.75
C GLN A 120 -29.23 18.63 -0.44
N ALA A 121 -28.38 18.50 -1.45
CA ALA A 121 -28.50 19.25 -2.71
C ALA A 121 -29.51 18.65 -3.70
N GLY A 122 -30.24 17.59 -3.32
CA GLY A 122 -31.27 16.93 -4.14
C GLY A 122 -30.70 15.89 -5.12
N ILE A 123 -29.43 15.49 -5.00
CA ILE A 123 -28.81 14.47 -5.86
C ILE A 123 -29.19 13.07 -5.37
N GLU A 124 -29.60 12.19 -6.28
CA GLU A 124 -29.82 10.78 -5.98
C GLU A 124 -28.47 10.08 -5.73
N VAL A 125 -28.27 9.50 -4.53
CA VAL A 125 -27.02 8.82 -4.17
C VAL A 125 -27.25 7.37 -3.77
N THR A 126 -26.68 6.44 -4.56
CA THR A 126 -26.57 5.01 -4.27
C THR A 126 -25.18 4.72 -3.73
N VAL A 127 -25.07 3.89 -2.66
CA VAL A 127 -23.81 3.56 -1.99
C VAL A 127 -23.67 2.06 -1.84
N GLY A 128 -22.45 1.53 -1.84
CA GLY A 128 -22.15 0.12 -1.55
C GLY A 128 -22.12 -0.79 -2.77
N VAL A 129 -21.97 -0.22 -3.98
CA VAL A 129 -21.86 -1.02 -5.21
C VAL A 129 -20.44 -1.55 -5.36
N LEU A 130 -20.25 -2.87 -5.34
CA LEU A 130 -18.95 -3.54 -5.28
C LEU A 130 -18.08 -3.03 -4.12
N GLU A 131 -18.71 -2.87 -2.95
CA GLU A 131 -18.05 -2.27 -1.78
C GLU A 131 -16.79 -3.02 -1.36
N GLU A 132 -16.84 -4.35 -1.31
CA GLU A 132 -15.68 -5.17 -0.92
C GLU A 132 -14.49 -4.99 -1.86
N GLU A 133 -14.74 -4.97 -3.19
CA GLU A 133 -13.71 -4.74 -4.20
C GLU A 133 -13.13 -3.34 -4.11
N CYS A 134 -13.97 -2.34 -3.84
CA CYS A 134 -13.53 -0.96 -3.63
C CYS A 134 -12.67 -0.85 -2.37
N ARG A 135 -13.09 -1.42 -1.25
CA ARG A 135 -12.33 -1.45 0.00
C ARG A 135 -11.01 -2.22 -0.15
N ARG A 136 -11.02 -3.36 -0.87
CA ARG A 136 -9.82 -4.14 -1.16
C ARG A 136 -8.79 -3.35 -1.95
N LEU A 137 -9.24 -2.53 -2.92
CA LEU A 137 -8.34 -1.69 -3.70
C LEU A 137 -7.59 -0.66 -2.86
N ILE A 138 -8.26 -0.09 -1.84
CA ILE A 138 -7.71 0.95 -0.97
C ILE A 138 -7.32 0.43 0.43
N LYS A 139 -7.09 -0.88 0.59
CA LYS A 139 -6.81 -1.53 1.88
C LYS A 139 -5.68 -0.88 2.67
N HIS A 140 -4.61 -0.42 2.00
CA HIS A 140 -3.50 0.29 2.64
C HIS A 140 -3.97 1.61 3.27
N PHE A 141 -4.77 2.38 2.53
CA PHE A 141 -5.35 3.64 3.01
C PHE A 141 -6.30 3.40 4.19
N ILE A 142 -7.12 2.35 4.14
CA ILE A 142 -8.05 1.98 5.23
C ILE A 142 -7.28 1.70 6.52
N ILE A 143 -6.35 0.74 6.51
CA ILE A 143 -5.58 0.35 7.71
C ILE A 143 -4.82 1.54 8.27
N PHE A 144 -4.16 2.31 7.41
CA PHE A 144 -3.37 3.47 7.82
C PHE A 144 -4.21 4.51 8.59
N ASN A 145 -5.42 4.81 8.11
CA ASN A 145 -6.28 5.83 8.71
C ASN A 145 -7.13 5.32 9.88
N THR A 146 -7.42 4.01 9.95
CA THR A 146 -8.26 3.43 11.02
C THR A 146 -7.45 2.85 12.17
N GLN A 147 -6.26 2.28 11.88
CA GLN A 147 -5.41 1.63 12.88
C GLN A 147 -4.11 2.38 13.18
N ARG A 148 -3.84 3.52 12.50
CA ARG A 148 -2.64 4.35 12.69
C ARG A 148 -1.34 3.57 12.52
N ARG A 149 -1.31 2.61 11.59
CA ARG A 149 -0.14 1.83 11.21
C ARG A 149 -0.15 1.53 9.71
N PRO A 150 0.97 1.16 9.10
CA PRO A 150 0.97 0.66 7.71
C PRO A 150 0.17 -0.65 7.57
N TYR A 151 -0.26 -0.94 6.36
CA TYR A 151 -0.65 -2.28 5.95
C TYR A 151 0.60 -3.15 5.83
N ILE A 152 0.64 -4.28 6.55
CA ILE A 152 1.84 -5.10 6.71
C ILE A 152 1.69 -6.38 5.90
N THR A 153 2.61 -6.57 4.97
CA THR A 153 2.73 -7.79 4.17
C THR A 153 3.97 -8.55 4.59
N LEU A 154 3.80 -9.78 5.07
CA LEU A 154 4.91 -10.70 5.33
C LEU A 154 5.24 -11.46 4.05
N LYS A 155 6.53 -11.64 3.74
CA LYS A 155 6.94 -12.41 2.57
C LYS A 155 8.17 -13.26 2.86
N TRP A 156 8.07 -14.56 2.59
CA TRP A 156 9.23 -15.44 2.56
C TRP A 156 9.09 -16.53 1.51
N ALA A 157 10.21 -17.17 1.19
CA ALA A 157 10.23 -18.41 0.45
C ALA A 157 10.73 -19.52 1.39
N GLU A 158 10.18 -20.71 1.26
CA GLU A 158 10.58 -21.86 2.07
C GLU A 158 10.75 -23.11 1.21
N SER A 159 11.58 -24.02 1.67
CA SER A 159 11.76 -25.37 1.09
C SER A 159 10.52 -26.23 1.33
N ALA A 160 10.42 -27.35 0.62
CA ALA A 160 9.33 -28.31 0.79
C ALA A 160 9.21 -28.87 2.21
N ASP A 161 10.30 -28.88 2.95
CA ASP A 161 10.42 -29.33 4.33
C ASP A 161 10.49 -28.19 5.37
N GLY A 162 10.13 -26.94 4.98
CA GLY A 162 9.83 -25.85 5.90
C GLY A 162 11.04 -25.04 6.38
N PHE A 163 12.09 -24.90 5.59
CA PHE A 163 13.25 -24.07 5.89
C PHE A 163 13.36 -22.88 4.94
N ILE A 164 13.77 -21.71 5.45
CA ILE A 164 13.97 -20.49 4.65
C ILE A 164 15.42 -20.29 4.20
N ASP A 165 16.37 -20.92 4.83
CA ASP A 165 17.80 -20.89 4.49
C ASP A 165 18.52 -22.09 5.12
N ILE A 166 19.75 -22.33 4.67
CA ILE A 166 20.69 -23.26 5.35
C ILE A 166 21.32 -22.56 6.56
N ASN A 167 21.89 -23.36 7.48
CA ASN A 167 22.69 -22.81 8.58
C ASN A 167 24.03 -22.34 8.04
N ARG A 168 24.22 -21.02 7.94
CA ARG A 168 25.45 -20.38 7.45
C ARG A 168 25.85 -19.17 8.28
N THR A 169 27.13 -18.89 8.32
CA THR A 169 27.73 -17.68 8.89
C THR A 169 28.27 -16.76 7.81
N GLU A 170 28.46 -17.28 6.60
CA GLU A 170 28.97 -16.62 5.41
C GLU A 170 28.46 -17.31 4.14
N GLY A 171 28.82 -16.81 2.98
CA GLY A 171 28.46 -17.39 1.69
C GLY A 171 27.13 -16.88 1.14
N LYS A 172 26.74 -17.41 -0.02
CA LYS A 172 25.51 -16.98 -0.72
C LYS A 172 24.29 -17.65 -0.12
N PRO A 173 23.14 -16.95 -0.08
CA PRO A 173 21.86 -17.54 0.31
C PRO A 173 21.47 -18.66 -0.66
N ILE A 174 20.71 -19.63 -0.14
CA ILE A 174 20.09 -20.61 -1.03
C ILE A 174 19.00 -19.94 -1.86
N VAL A 175 18.95 -20.30 -3.14
CA VAL A 175 17.92 -19.77 -4.05
C VAL A 175 16.73 -20.73 -4.04
N LEU A 176 15.69 -20.38 -3.30
CA LEU A 176 14.43 -21.13 -3.23
C LEU A 176 13.43 -20.67 -4.29
N SER A 177 13.53 -19.42 -4.73
CA SER A 177 12.63 -18.80 -5.71
C SER A 177 13.09 -19.04 -7.15
N SER A 178 12.12 -19.27 -8.04
CA SER A 178 12.38 -19.29 -9.49
C SER A 178 12.62 -17.86 -10.03
N PRO A 179 13.21 -17.69 -11.21
CA PRO A 179 13.33 -16.37 -11.85
C PRO A 179 11.98 -15.66 -12.02
N LEU A 180 10.90 -16.41 -12.31
CA LEU A 180 9.55 -15.86 -12.49
C LEU A 180 8.98 -15.35 -11.15
N THR A 181 9.09 -16.13 -10.09
CA THR A 181 8.65 -15.69 -8.75
C THR A 181 9.52 -14.56 -8.22
N GLY A 182 10.81 -14.51 -8.58
CA GLY A 182 11.69 -13.37 -8.35
C GLY A 182 11.15 -12.06 -8.95
N MET A 183 10.55 -12.09 -10.14
CA MET A 183 9.90 -10.92 -10.72
C MET A 183 8.67 -10.47 -9.90
N VAL A 184 7.88 -11.42 -9.38
CA VAL A 184 6.74 -11.12 -8.51
C VAL A 184 7.19 -10.45 -7.21
N VAL A 185 8.33 -10.86 -6.64
CA VAL A 185 8.93 -10.20 -5.47
C VAL A 185 9.25 -8.73 -5.78
N HIS A 186 9.88 -8.46 -6.92
CA HIS A 186 10.18 -7.08 -7.34
C HIS A 186 8.92 -6.25 -7.60
N LYS A 187 7.86 -6.87 -8.13
CA LYS A 187 6.53 -6.24 -8.22
C LYS A 187 6.01 -5.84 -6.84
N LYS A 188 6.08 -6.74 -5.86
CA LYS A 188 5.67 -6.44 -4.47
C LYS A 188 6.48 -5.29 -3.87
N ARG A 189 7.79 -5.24 -4.11
CA ARG A 189 8.61 -4.09 -3.68
C ARG A 189 8.15 -2.78 -4.29
N ALA A 190 7.79 -2.76 -5.58
CA ALA A 190 7.27 -1.56 -6.24
C ALA A 190 5.90 -1.12 -5.69
N GLU A 191 5.08 -2.06 -5.21
CA GLU A 191 3.73 -1.83 -4.68
C GLU A 191 3.71 -1.39 -3.21
N HIS A 192 4.85 -1.46 -2.48
CA HIS A 192 4.96 -1.07 -1.08
C HIS A 192 5.76 0.22 -0.90
N ASP A 193 5.42 0.99 0.14
CA ASP A 193 6.13 2.23 0.46
C ASP A 193 7.46 1.97 1.18
N ALA A 194 7.50 0.90 1.98
CA ALA A 194 8.69 0.53 2.75
C ALA A 194 8.93 -0.98 2.73
N ILE A 195 10.20 -1.37 2.93
CA ILE A 195 10.64 -2.76 3.06
C ILE A 195 11.53 -2.90 4.30
N LEU A 196 11.29 -3.92 5.12
CA LEU A 196 12.00 -4.17 6.37
C LEU A 196 12.70 -5.52 6.36
N VAL A 197 13.95 -5.51 6.79
CA VAL A 197 14.73 -6.72 7.05
C VAL A 197 15.43 -6.67 8.41
N GLY A 198 15.72 -7.84 8.97
CA GLY A 198 16.53 -7.95 10.16
C GLY A 198 18.04 -7.84 9.86
N ARG A 199 18.83 -7.52 10.90
CA ARG A 199 20.30 -7.40 10.80
C ARG A 199 20.99 -8.60 10.15
N ARG A 200 20.60 -9.82 10.54
CA ARG A 200 21.24 -11.04 10.01
C ARG A 200 21.00 -11.20 8.51
N THR A 201 19.80 -10.93 8.03
CA THR A 201 19.48 -10.93 6.59
C THR A 201 20.28 -9.86 5.84
N ALA A 202 20.35 -8.63 6.38
CA ALA A 202 21.14 -7.57 5.78
C ALA A 202 22.63 -7.95 5.68
N LEU A 203 23.19 -8.55 6.72
CA LEU A 203 24.62 -8.94 6.78
C LEU A 203 24.94 -10.11 5.85
N LEU A 204 24.14 -11.19 5.90
CA LEU A 204 24.45 -12.43 5.20
C LEU A 204 24.09 -12.42 3.72
N ASP A 205 22.99 -11.74 3.36
CA ASP A 205 22.48 -11.74 1.98
C ASP A 205 22.92 -10.50 1.22
N ASN A 206 23.35 -9.44 1.92
CA ASN A 206 23.70 -8.14 1.34
C ASN A 206 22.69 -7.69 0.27
N PRO A 207 21.39 -7.66 0.58
CA PRO A 207 20.34 -7.39 -0.40
C PRO A 207 20.27 -5.89 -0.71
N SER A 208 20.08 -5.53 -1.97
CA SER A 208 19.83 -4.11 -2.34
C SER A 208 18.42 -3.64 -1.96
N LEU A 209 17.46 -4.54 -1.78
CA LEU A 209 16.05 -4.28 -1.45
C LEU A 209 15.35 -3.31 -2.44
N THR A 210 15.83 -3.25 -3.67
CA THR A 210 15.33 -2.37 -4.73
C THR A 210 14.45 -3.12 -5.74
N THR A 211 13.73 -2.35 -6.56
CA THR A 211 12.85 -2.82 -7.63
C THR A 211 13.63 -2.86 -8.95
N ARG A 212 14.36 -3.96 -9.23
CA ARG A 212 15.22 -4.08 -10.43
C ARG A 212 14.54 -4.80 -11.61
N ASN A 213 13.76 -5.83 -11.30
CA ASN A 213 13.14 -6.72 -12.30
C ASN A 213 11.64 -6.44 -12.49
N TRP A 214 11.19 -5.24 -12.11
CA TRP A 214 9.82 -4.77 -12.32
C TRP A 214 9.81 -3.25 -12.49
N TYR A 215 8.78 -2.74 -13.15
CA TYR A 215 8.57 -1.29 -13.26
C TYR A 215 7.99 -0.72 -11.96
N GLY A 216 8.48 0.44 -11.53
CA GLY A 216 7.96 1.15 -10.37
C GLY A 216 9.04 1.82 -9.52
N LYS A 217 8.62 2.39 -8.39
CA LYS A 217 9.51 3.03 -7.42
C LYS A 217 10.24 2.01 -6.55
N ASN A 218 11.40 2.39 -6.03
CA ASN A 218 12.02 1.67 -4.94
C ASN A 218 11.29 1.96 -3.63
N PRO A 219 11.06 0.97 -2.75
CA PRO A 219 10.57 1.21 -1.39
C PRO A 219 11.65 1.89 -0.53
N VAL A 220 11.22 2.59 0.51
CA VAL A 220 12.10 3.03 1.59
C VAL A 220 12.64 1.79 2.32
N ARG A 221 13.97 1.68 2.42
CA ARG A 221 14.62 0.53 3.06
C ARG A 221 14.71 0.74 4.56
N LEU A 222 14.37 -0.28 5.30
CA LEU A 222 14.39 -0.30 6.77
C LEU A 222 15.20 -1.50 7.23
N VAL A 223 16.09 -1.29 8.20
CA VAL A 223 16.87 -2.36 8.80
C VAL A 223 16.95 -2.18 10.31
N ILE A 224 16.82 -3.29 11.06
CA ILE A 224 17.01 -3.30 12.50
C ILE A 224 18.47 -3.65 12.77
N ASP A 225 19.26 -2.69 13.30
CA ASP A 225 20.64 -2.89 13.74
C ASP A 225 20.86 -2.23 15.10
N LYS A 226 20.49 -2.97 16.15
CA LYS A 226 20.48 -2.50 17.54
C LYS A 226 21.76 -1.78 17.94
N ASP A 227 22.93 -2.30 17.56
CA ASP A 227 24.23 -1.86 18.04
C ASP A 227 25.09 -1.17 16.97
N LEU A 228 24.54 -0.88 15.78
CA LEU A 228 25.22 -0.29 14.63
C LEU A 228 26.48 -1.09 14.22
N THR A 229 26.29 -2.36 13.99
CA THR A 229 27.38 -3.29 13.66
C THR A 229 27.40 -3.72 12.19
N LEU A 230 26.42 -3.28 11.39
CA LEU A 230 26.39 -3.53 9.94
C LEU A 230 27.50 -2.75 9.24
N PRO A 231 28.29 -3.41 8.37
CA PRO A 231 29.31 -2.75 7.56
C PRO A 231 28.70 -1.72 6.60
N SER A 232 29.33 -0.55 6.49
CA SER A 232 28.86 0.55 5.63
C SER A 232 28.89 0.26 4.12
N HIS A 233 29.62 -0.77 3.70
CA HIS A 233 29.72 -1.16 2.29
C HIS A 233 28.56 -2.04 1.78
N LEU A 234 27.58 -2.36 2.65
CA LEU A 234 26.46 -3.17 2.24
C LEU A 234 25.58 -2.44 1.21
N SER A 235 25.03 -3.21 0.27
CA SER A 235 24.21 -2.71 -0.85
C SER A 235 22.99 -1.89 -0.39
N LEU A 236 22.48 -2.17 0.80
CA LEU A 236 21.34 -1.43 1.36
C LEU A 236 21.68 0.03 1.76
N PHE A 237 22.97 0.40 1.81
CA PHE A 237 23.40 1.76 2.14
C PHE A 237 23.80 2.60 0.90
N ASN A 238 23.66 2.04 -0.32
CA ASN A 238 23.83 2.82 -1.53
C ASN A 238 22.74 3.87 -1.73
N GLU A 239 22.93 4.83 -2.65
CA GLU A 239 22.02 5.95 -2.91
C GLU A 239 20.77 5.59 -3.76
N GLU A 240 20.56 4.31 -4.11
CA GLU A 240 19.43 3.89 -4.97
C GLU A 240 18.05 4.07 -4.31
N ALA A 241 17.99 4.09 -2.97
CA ALA A 241 16.77 4.36 -2.21
C ALA A 241 17.10 4.90 -0.81
N PRO A 242 16.20 5.67 -0.18
CA PRO A 242 16.34 6.07 1.21
C PRO A 242 16.44 4.85 2.14
N THR A 243 17.31 4.92 3.15
CA THR A 243 17.50 3.86 4.14
C THR A 243 17.39 4.41 5.55
N TYR A 244 16.61 3.75 6.41
CA TYR A 244 16.56 4.02 7.85
C TYR A 244 17.06 2.81 8.64
N ILE A 245 17.88 3.09 9.66
CA ILE A 245 18.45 2.10 10.57
C ILE A 245 17.82 2.29 11.94
N PHE A 246 17.10 1.28 12.43
CA PHE A 246 16.55 1.24 13.77
C PHE A 246 17.60 0.76 14.77
N THR A 247 17.99 1.60 15.72
CA THR A 247 19.11 1.36 16.64
C THR A 247 18.82 1.87 18.04
N GLN A 248 19.50 1.33 19.06
CA GLN A 248 19.52 1.90 20.41
C GLN A 248 20.63 2.94 20.64
N LYS A 249 21.60 3.00 19.71
CA LYS A 249 22.77 3.87 19.84
C LYS A 249 22.43 5.30 19.37
N GLU A 250 23.13 6.26 19.92
CA GLU A 250 23.18 7.60 19.34
C GLU A 250 24.18 7.59 18.18
N PRO A 251 23.76 7.96 16.96
CA PRO A 251 24.68 8.05 15.85
C PRO A 251 25.70 9.16 16.10
N LEU A 252 26.95 8.91 15.73
CA LEU A 252 28.05 9.86 15.88
C LEU A 252 27.87 11.13 15.02
N HIS A 253 27.03 11.06 14.00
CA HIS A 253 26.64 12.16 13.11
C HIS A 253 25.12 12.17 12.95
N SER A 254 24.55 13.37 12.81
CA SER A 254 23.09 13.57 12.63
C SER A 254 22.63 13.20 11.22
N ASP A 255 23.13 12.10 10.66
CA ASP A 255 22.75 11.64 9.34
C ASP A 255 21.31 11.16 9.32
N ALA A 256 20.58 11.61 8.32
CA ALA A 256 19.13 11.53 8.19
C ALA A 256 18.51 10.11 8.14
N GLY A 257 19.32 9.05 8.30
CA GLY A 257 18.89 7.66 8.20
C GLY A 257 18.82 6.88 9.52
N PHE A 258 19.19 7.47 10.67
CA PHE A 258 19.17 6.76 11.94
C PHE A 258 17.90 7.07 12.74
N VAL A 259 17.29 6.03 13.29
CA VAL A 259 16.08 6.14 14.14
C VAL A 259 16.36 5.43 15.45
N ARG A 260 16.40 6.20 16.54
CA ARG A 260 16.62 5.65 17.87
C ARG A 260 15.37 5.00 18.41
N LEU A 261 15.46 3.73 18.79
CA LEU A 261 14.40 2.97 19.46
C LEU A 261 14.84 2.51 20.85
N ASN A 262 13.87 2.34 21.73
CA ASN A 262 14.09 1.72 23.03
C ASN A 262 13.99 0.20 22.92
N PHE A 263 15.13 -0.49 22.87
CA PHE A 263 15.21 -1.94 22.84
C PHE A 263 15.00 -2.62 24.22
N GLY A 264 14.71 -1.86 25.25
CA GLY A 264 14.28 -2.38 26.55
C GLY A 264 12.79 -2.77 26.60
N CYS A 265 12.03 -2.42 25.56
CA CYS A 265 10.64 -2.83 25.36
C CYS A 265 10.42 -3.28 23.91
N ASP A 266 9.18 -3.66 23.58
CA ASP A 266 8.82 -4.07 22.22
C ASP A 266 9.11 -2.93 21.24
N ILE A 267 9.86 -3.24 20.18
CA ILE A 267 10.25 -2.28 19.14
C ILE A 267 9.24 -2.19 18.00
N LEU A 268 8.36 -3.18 17.82
CA LEU A 268 7.42 -3.19 16.70
C LEU A 268 6.43 -2.02 16.77
N PRO A 269 5.80 -1.71 17.91
CA PRO A 269 4.95 -0.51 18.03
C PRO A 269 5.70 0.79 17.73
N GLN A 270 6.97 0.92 18.13
CA GLN A 270 7.78 2.11 17.86
C GLN A 270 8.08 2.24 16.36
N ILE A 271 8.33 1.12 15.67
CA ILE A 271 8.50 1.09 14.21
C ILE A 271 7.19 1.50 13.52
N MET A 272 6.03 1.02 13.99
CA MET A 272 4.72 1.39 13.43
C MET A 272 4.46 2.88 13.58
N GLU A 273 4.75 3.47 14.73
CA GLU A 273 4.61 4.91 14.96
C GLU A 273 5.50 5.72 14.01
N PHE A 274 6.78 5.36 13.87
CA PHE A 274 7.70 5.99 12.92
C PHE A 274 7.16 5.93 11.49
N LEU A 275 6.66 4.78 11.04
CA LEU A 275 6.09 4.62 9.69
C LEU A 275 4.83 5.47 9.50
N TYR A 276 3.99 5.56 10.54
CA TYR A 276 2.79 6.39 10.52
C TYR A 276 3.16 7.88 10.40
N GLU A 277 4.12 8.38 11.18
CA GLU A 277 4.61 9.76 11.11
C GLU A 277 5.22 10.10 9.75
N LYS A 278 5.95 9.15 9.15
CA LYS A 278 6.52 9.28 7.80
C LYS A 278 5.49 9.12 6.68
N LYS A 279 4.22 8.82 7.00
CA LYS A 279 3.12 8.58 6.05
C LYS A 279 3.40 7.43 5.07
N LEU A 280 4.14 6.42 5.51
CA LEU A 280 4.40 5.19 4.78
C LEU A 280 3.25 4.23 5.07
N GLN A 281 2.36 4.05 4.10
CA GLN A 281 1.09 3.34 4.28
C GLN A 281 1.19 1.82 4.13
N SER A 282 2.30 1.32 3.61
CA SER A 282 2.50 -0.11 3.37
C SER A 282 3.92 -0.53 3.68
N LEU A 283 4.04 -1.68 4.36
CA LEU A 283 5.30 -2.28 4.77
C LEU A 283 5.40 -3.72 4.26
N LEU A 284 6.47 -4.02 3.52
CA LEU A 284 6.85 -5.37 3.13
C LEU A 284 7.95 -5.87 4.08
N VAL A 285 7.69 -6.95 4.81
CA VAL A 285 8.68 -7.60 5.68
C VAL A 285 9.23 -8.82 4.94
N GLU A 286 10.50 -8.75 4.51
CA GLU A 286 11.12 -9.79 3.67
C GLU A 286 12.15 -10.64 4.40
N GLY A 287 12.34 -10.49 5.68
CA GLY A 287 13.39 -11.32 6.10
C GLY A 287 13.83 -11.43 7.52
N GLY A 288 14.47 -12.60 7.71
CA GLY A 288 14.81 -13.26 8.92
C GLY A 288 13.61 -13.95 9.59
N SER A 289 13.71 -15.28 9.80
CA SER A 289 12.65 -16.05 10.45
C SER A 289 12.20 -15.42 11.77
N MET A 290 13.15 -14.96 12.60
CA MET A 290 12.85 -14.31 13.88
C MET A 290 12.04 -13.02 13.72
N LEU A 291 12.38 -12.19 12.72
CA LEU A 291 11.63 -10.94 12.48
C LEU A 291 10.21 -11.24 11.99
N LEU A 292 10.06 -12.14 11.04
CA LEU A 292 8.74 -12.58 10.56
C LEU A 292 7.91 -13.16 11.72
N GLN A 293 8.53 -14.01 12.55
CA GLN A 293 7.87 -14.60 13.72
C GLN A 293 7.40 -13.53 14.71
N SER A 294 8.21 -12.50 14.98
CA SER A 294 7.83 -11.43 15.91
C SER A 294 6.59 -10.64 15.42
N PHE A 295 6.44 -10.44 14.11
CA PHE A 295 5.22 -9.85 13.54
C PHE A 295 4.00 -10.77 13.69
N ILE A 296 4.18 -12.08 13.49
CA ILE A 296 3.11 -13.09 13.66
C ILE A 296 2.68 -13.15 15.12
N ASP A 297 3.63 -13.27 16.05
CA ASP A 297 3.36 -13.39 17.49
C ASP A 297 2.67 -12.16 18.07
N SER A 298 2.92 -10.99 17.48
CA SER A 298 2.31 -9.71 17.88
C SER A 298 0.99 -9.41 17.15
N ASP A 299 0.51 -10.29 16.28
CA ASP A 299 -0.66 -10.08 15.40
C ASP A 299 -0.56 -8.77 14.57
N LEU A 300 0.67 -8.38 14.23
CA LEU A 300 0.97 -7.17 13.44
C LEU A 300 1.23 -7.52 11.97
N TRP A 301 0.21 -8.04 11.31
CA TRP A 301 0.26 -8.32 9.87
C TRP A 301 -1.15 -8.37 9.28
N ASP A 302 -1.26 -8.13 7.97
CA ASP A 302 -2.54 -8.08 7.24
C ASP A 302 -2.58 -9.10 6.09
N GLU A 303 -1.41 -9.47 5.55
CA GLU A 303 -1.29 -10.39 4.42
C GLU A 303 0.05 -11.13 4.48
N ALA A 304 0.07 -12.38 4.03
CA ALA A 304 1.30 -13.16 3.90
C ALA A 304 1.44 -13.75 2.49
N TYR A 305 2.63 -13.61 1.90
CA TYR A 305 3.02 -14.26 0.64
C TYR A 305 4.09 -15.31 0.91
N ILE A 306 3.69 -16.56 0.83
CA ILE A 306 4.55 -17.70 1.10
C ILE A 306 4.80 -18.43 -0.23
N GLU A 307 6.07 -18.46 -0.64
CA GLU A 307 6.50 -19.24 -1.80
C GLU A 307 7.03 -20.59 -1.32
N GLN A 308 6.42 -21.68 -1.73
CA GLN A 308 6.88 -23.02 -1.42
C GLN A 308 7.71 -23.57 -2.59
N SER A 309 9.00 -23.78 -2.34
CA SER A 309 9.93 -24.40 -3.28
C SER A 309 9.83 -25.93 -3.22
N PRO A 310 10.02 -26.65 -4.34
CA PRO A 310 10.11 -28.12 -4.32
C PRO A 310 11.42 -28.65 -3.74
N ILE A 311 12.37 -27.80 -3.38
CA ILE A 311 13.68 -28.16 -2.84
C ILE A 311 13.54 -28.65 -1.41
N PHE A 312 14.26 -29.70 -1.05
CA PHE A 312 14.40 -30.20 0.31
C PHE A 312 15.78 -29.82 0.85
N LEU A 313 15.83 -29.19 2.04
CA LEU A 313 17.09 -28.79 2.69
C LEU A 313 17.53 -29.76 3.77
N LYS A 314 16.61 -30.54 4.34
CA LYS A 314 16.80 -31.51 5.46
C LYS A 314 17.07 -30.81 6.79
N GLU A 315 17.86 -29.75 6.81
CA GLU A 315 18.19 -28.95 7.99
C GLU A 315 18.44 -27.49 7.58
N GLY A 316 18.27 -26.56 8.51
CA GLY A 316 18.47 -25.13 8.21
C GLY A 316 17.76 -24.22 9.20
N VAL A 317 17.53 -22.99 8.75
CA VAL A 317 16.76 -21.99 9.49
C VAL A 317 15.27 -22.25 9.22
N ALA A 318 14.53 -22.64 10.25
CA ALA A 318 13.11 -22.94 10.13
C ALA A 318 12.32 -21.71 9.62
N ALA A 319 11.31 -21.95 8.78
CA ALA A 319 10.31 -20.95 8.42
C ALA A 319 9.53 -20.51 9.68
N PRO A 320 8.89 -19.31 9.66
CA PRO A 320 7.99 -18.89 10.74
C PRO A 320 6.86 -19.91 10.94
N ASP A 321 6.40 -20.06 12.18
CA ASP A 321 5.28 -20.96 12.51
C ASP A 321 3.98 -20.36 11.96
N ARG A 322 3.30 -21.14 11.11
CA ARG A 322 2.06 -20.71 10.41
C ARG A 322 0.79 -20.87 11.21
N LYS A 323 0.82 -21.37 12.46
CA LYS A 323 -0.40 -21.67 13.25
C LYS A 323 -1.35 -20.47 13.39
N SER A 324 -0.83 -19.26 13.21
CA SER A 324 -1.61 -18.01 13.24
C SER A 324 -1.89 -17.43 11.84
N VAL A 325 -1.44 -18.06 10.75
CA VAL A 325 -1.48 -17.51 9.37
C VAL A 325 -2.55 -18.22 8.49
N VAL A 326 -3.35 -19.11 9.04
CA VAL A 326 -4.37 -19.90 8.32
C VAL A 326 -5.76 -19.36 8.59
#